data_935ece225a3adb39a720250b4e0443a1
#
_entry.id   935ece225a3adb39a720250b4e0443a1
#
_cell.length_a   1.000
_cell.length_b   1.000
_cell.length_c   1.000
_cell.angle_alpha   90.00
_cell.angle_beta   90.00
_cell.angle_gamma   90.00
#
_symmetry.space_group_name_H-M   'P 1'
#
loop_
_entity.id
_entity.type
_entity.pdbx_description
1 polymer ?
#
loop_
_entity_poly.entity_id
_entity_poly.type
_entity_poly.pdbx_seq_one_letter_code
_entity_poly.pdbx_strand_id
1 'polypeptide(L)'
;FSGNKGKPSEEGLYTDANSAILWLKSLGLTEKDIILYGESLGTGVATEMAQSNNFAGLVLETPFTSMVDAAKNFYPYVPVSFLLKDKYDNQKKIKNINIPVLVMHGEVDQIVPFWMGKKIYEIANQPKYSHFTKFDDHMMEYDENLLFALKSFIKSLN
;
A
#
# COMPACT_ATOMS: atom_id res chain seq x y z
N PHE A 1 -17.85 -3.34 -2.55
CA PHE A 1 -17.45 -4.69 -2.15
C PHE A 1 -18.42 -5.25 -1.12
N SER A 2 -18.65 -6.58 -1.15
CA SER A 2 -19.30 -7.35 -0.09
C SER A 2 -20.54 -6.69 0.55
N GLY A 3 -21.62 -6.55 -0.20
CA GLY A 3 -22.90 -6.02 0.31
C GLY A 3 -23.06 -4.49 0.28
N ASN A 4 -22.00 -3.74 0.02
CA ASN A 4 -22.10 -2.31 -0.21
C ASN A 4 -22.75 -2.00 -1.56
N LYS A 5 -23.61 -0.98 -1.59
CA LYS A 5 -24.25 -0.51 -2.82
C LYS A 5 -23.22 0.20 -3.72
N GLY A 6 -23.41 0.14 -5.03
CA GLY A 6 -22.58 0.83 -6.02
C GLY A 6 -21.63 -0.10 -6.77
N LYS A 7 -20.76 0.48 -7.59
CA LYS A 7 -19.70 -0.22 -8.34
C LYS A 7 -18.35 0.13 -7.74
N PRO A 8 -17.47 -0.87 -7.50
CA PRO A 8 -16.11 -0.61 -7.06
C PRO A 8 -15.36 0.26 -8.09
N SER A 9 -14.61 1.25 -7.59
CA SER A 9 -13.72 2.09 -8.39
C SER A 9 -12.60 2.65 -7.52
N GLU A 10 -11.51 3.07 -8.14
CA GLU A 10 -10.37 3.71 -7.46
C GLU A 10 -10.85 4.91 -6.61
N GLU A 11 -11.62 5.82 -7.21
CA GLU A 11 -12.15 7.00 -6.53
C GLU A 11 -13.13 6.64 -5.40
N GLY A 12 -13.95 5.60 -5.61
CA GLY A 12 -14.88 5.10 -4.58
C GLY A 12 -14.13 4.58 -3.35
N LEU A 13 -13.05 3.81 -3.54
CA LEU A 13 -12.24 3.31 -2.44
C LEU A 13 -11.50 4.43 -1.69
N TYR A 14 -11.07 5.47 -2.39
CA TYR A 14 -10.48 6.66 -1.75
C TYR A 14 -11.51 7.40 -0.90
N THR A 15 -12.74 7.53 -1.39
CA THR A 15 -13.85 8.14 -0.66
C THR A 15 -14.20 7.34 0.60
N ASP A 16 -14.24 6.00 0.50
CA ASP A 16 -14.50 5.11 1.63
C ASP A 16 -13.39 5.23 2.70
N ALA A 17 -12.12 5.24 2.27
CA ALA A 17 -10.98 5.41 3.17
C ALA A 17 -11.00 6.79 3.87
N ASN A 18 -11.29 7.86 3.14
CA ASN A 18 -11.47 9.19 3.73
C ASN A 18 -12.59 9.21 4.76
N SER A 19 -13.70 8.52 4.49
CA SER A 19 -14.82 8.43 5.43
C SER A 19 -14.42 7.72 6.73
N ALA A 20 -13.60 6.65 6.62
CA ALA A 20 -13.06 5.97 7.79
C ALA A 20 -12.12 6.88 8.60
N ILE A 21 -11.26 7.65 7.94
CA ILE A 21 -10.37 8.62 8.59
C ILE A 21 -11.20 9.71 9.30
N LEU A 22 -12.22 10.25 8.65
CA LEU A 22 -13.10 11.25 9.25
C LEU A 22 -13.84 10.69 10.48
N TRP A 23 -14.26 9.43 10.41
CA TRP A 23 -14.87 8.77 11.57
C TRP A 23 -13.86 8.65 12.73
N LEU A 24 -12.64 8.21 12.51
CA LEU A 24 -11.60 8.16 13.54
C LEU A 24 -11.34 9.55 14.15
N LYS A 25 -11.29 10.59 13.32
CA LYS A 25 -11.15 11.98 13.80
C LYS A 25 -12.33 12.44 14.65
N SER A 26 -13.54 11.97 14.36
CA SER A 26 -14.71 12.26 15.19
C SER A 26 -14.65 11.60 16.58
N LEU A 27 -13.81 10.57 16.73
CA LEU A 27 -13.51 9.93 18.03
C LEU A 27 -12.37 10.63 18.79
N GLY A 28 -11.84 11.75 18.29
CA GLY A 28 -10.79 12.53 18.93
C GLY A 28 -9.36 12.17 18.51
N LEU A 29 -9.17 11.23 17.57
CA LEU A 29 -7.86 10.90 17.01
C LEU A 29 -7.44 11.97 16.01
N THR A 30 -6.14 12.24 15.95
CA THR A 30 -5.52 13.04 14.88
C THR A 30 -4.86 12.12 13.84
N GLU A 31 -4.52 12.64 12.69
CA GLU A 31 -3.81 11.86 11.66
C GLU A 31 -2.47 11.32 12.19
N LYS A 32 -1.83 12.02 13.14
CA LYS A 32 -0.58 11.59 13.80
C LYS A 32 -0.75 10.36 14.70
N ASP A 33 -1.98 10.05 15.08
CA ASP A 33 -2.31 8.85 15.88
C ASP A 33 -2.62 7.65 14.99
N ILE A 34 -2.61 7.81 13.66
CA ILE A 34 -3.06 6.81 12.69
C ILE A 34 -1.87 6.33 11.85
N ILE A 35 -1.69 5.02 11.81
CA ILE A 35 -0.84 4.35 10.82
C ILE A 35 -1.74 3.83 9.71
N LEU A 36 -1.43 4.19 8.47
CA LEU A 36 -2.11 3.64 7.30
C LEU A 36 -1.51 2.28 6.97
N TYR A 37 -2.35 1.27 6.83
CA TYR A 37 -1.93 -0.08 6.46
C TYR A 37 -2.71 -0.50 5.20
N GLY A 38 -1.98 -0.85 4.14
CA GLY A 38 -2.56 -1.36 2.91
C GLY A 38 -1.93 -2.70 2.52
N GLU A 39 -2.77 -3.67 2.19
CA GLU A 39 -2.38 -4.97 1.63
C GLU A 39 -2.85 -5.07 0.19
N SER A 40 -2.01 -5.56 -0.71
CA SER A 40 -2.33 -5.79 -2.12
C SER A 40 -3.02 -4.56 -2.75
N LEU A 41 -4.27 -4.67 -3.21
CA LEU A 41 -5.05 -3.54 -3.73
C LEU A 41 -5.15 -2.39 -2.72
N GLY A 42 -5.23 -2.69 -1.42
CA GLY A 42 -5.28 -1.71 -0.34
C GLY A 42 -4.03 -0.82 -0.29
N THR A 43 -2.88 -1.26 -0.84
CA THR A 43 -1.68 -0.42 -0.91
C THR A 43 -1.90 0.81 -1.79
N GLY A 44 -2.73 0.69 -2.84
CA GLY A 44 -3.15 1.81 -3.68
C GLY A 44 -3.93 2.86 -2.91
N VAL A 45 -4.83 2.41 -2.04
CA VAL A 45 -5.67 3.28 -1.21
C VAL A 45 -4.83 3.93 -0.10
N ALA A 46 -4.03 3.14 0.62
CA ALA A 46 -3.17 3.65 1.69
C ALA A 46 -2.15 4.68 1.16
N THR A 47 -1.55 4.42 -0.01
CA THR A 47 -0.63 5.35 -0.67
C THR A 47 -1.33 6.66 -1.05
N GLU A 48 -2.58 6.62 -1.54
CA GLU A 48 -3.36 7.84 -1.82
C GLU A 48 -3.57 8.67 -0.56
N MET A 49 -4.06 8.04 0.52
CA MET A 49 -4.32 8.74 1.79
C MET A 49 -3.03 9.35 2.36
N ALA A 50 -1.91 8.66 2.24
CA ALA A 50 -0.63 9.09 2.77
C ALA A 50 -0.06 10.37 2.12
N GLN A 51 -0.56 10.80 0.95
CA GLN A 51 -0.07 12.01 0.27
C GLN A 51 -0.31 13.31 1.06
N SER A 52 -1.19 13.31 2.07
CA SER A 52 -1.36 14.45 2.98
C SER A 52 -0.12 14.69 3.87
N ASN A 53 0.75 13.67 4.04
CA ASN A 53 1.96 13.70 4.88
C ASN A 53 1.72 14.01 6.36
N ASN A 54 0.53 13.75 6.87
CA ASN A 54 0.15 14.06 8.26
C ASN A 54 0.04 12.81 9.16
N PHE A 55 0.00 11.62 8.57
CA PHE A 55 -0.14 10.36 9.30
C PHE A 55 1.14 9.97 10.03
N ALA A 56 1.01 9.12 11.07
CA ALA A 56 2.15 8.61 11.83
C ALA A 56 3.11 7.79 10.95
N GLY A 57 2.57 6.98 10.06
CA GLY A 57 3.35 6.13 9.16
C GLY A 57 2.50 5.41 8.13
N LEU A 58 3.16 4.77 7.18
CA LEU A 58 2.55 4.00 6.10
C LEU A 58 3.16 2.60 6.05
N VAL A 59 2.32 1.56 6.09
CA VAL A 59 2.71 0.16 5.89
C VAL A 59 2.10 -0.34 4.60
N LEU A 60 2.93 -0.87 3.73
CA LEU A 60 2.54 -1.43 2.43
C LEU A 60 2.96 -2.90 2.38
N GLU A 61 1.98 -3.79 2.38
CA GLU A 61 2.17 -5.23 2.25
C GLU A 61 1.85 -5.66 0.82
N THR A 62 2.79 -6.33 0.17
CA THR A 62 2.73 -6.77 -1.23
C THR A 62 2.29 -5.66 -2.20
N PRO A 63 2.94 -4.46 -2.15
CA PRO A 63 2.54 -3.34 -2.99
C PRO A 63 2.93 -3.54 -4.45
N PHE A 64 2.08 -3.03 -5.34
CA PHE A 64 2.36 -2.94 -6.78
C PHE A 64 2.76 -1.51 -7.19
N THR A 65 3.48 -1.38 -8.31
CA THR A 65 3.88 -0.06 -8.87
C THR A 65 2.69 0.70 -9.44
N SER A 66 1.87 0.02 -10.22
CA SER A 66 0.58 0.49 -10.72
C SER A 66 -0.29 -0.71 -11.14
N MET A 67 -1.60 -0.55 -11.17
CA MET A 67 -2.49 -1.59 -11.70
C MET A 67 -2.21 -1.87 -13.19
N VAL A 68 -1.74 -0.85 -13.92
CA VAL A 68 -1.32 -1.03 -15.31
C VAL A 68 -0.11 -1.95 -15.42
N ASP A 69 0.91 -1.78 -14.56
CA ASP A 69 2.10 -2.63 -14.59
C ASP A 69 1.77 -4.06 -14.12
N ALA A 70 0.95 -4.20 -13.08
CA ALA A 70 0.48 -5.50 -12.63
C ALA A 70 -0.28 -6.24 -13.75
N ALA A 71 -1.20 -5.57 -14.43
CA ALA A 71 -1.93 -6.16 -15.54
C ALA A 71 -1.03 -6.51 -16.75
N LYS A 72 -0.03 -5.70 -17.07
CA LYS A 72 0.94 -6.02 -18.14
C LYS A 72 1.74 -7.29 -17.87
N ASN A 73 2.02 -7.58 -16.60
CA ASN A 73 2.72 -8.80 -16.23
C ASN A 73 1.93 -10.07 -16.63
N PHE A 74 0.59 -10.02 -16.56
CA PHE A 74 -0.28 -11.13 -16.96
C PHE A 74 -0.73 -11.06 -18.42
N TYR A 75 -0.83 -9.85 -18.97
CA TYR A 75 -1.39 -9.59 -20.30
C TYR A 75 -0.44 -8.72 -21.14
N PRO A 76 0.77 -9.21 -21.48
CA PRO A 76 1.82 -8.40 -22.11
C PRO A 76 1.44 -7.87 -23.49
N TYR A 77 0.53 -8.55 -24.19
CA TYR A 77 0.10 -8.17 -25.54
C TYR A 77 -1.18 -7.34 -25.59
N VAL A 78 -1.80 -7.08 -24.44
CA VAL A 78 -3.04 -6.30 -24.35
C VAL A 78 -2.69 -4.84 -24.04
N PRO A 79 -3.28 -3.84 -24.72
CA PRO A 79 -3.02 -2.42 -24.41
C PRO A 79 -3.75 -1.97 -23.12
N VAL A 80 -3.42 -2.63 -22.00
CA VAL A 80 -4.09 -2.46 -20.71
C VAL A 80 -4.09 -1.02 -20.20
N SER A 81 -3.09 -0.23 -20.57
CA SER A 81 -3.00 1.20 -20.17
C SER A 81 -4.16 2.05 -20.68
N PHE A 82 -4.78 1.66 -21.82
CA PHE A 82 -5.96 2.33 -22.38
C PHE A 82 -7.27 1.73 -21.86
N LEU A 83 -7.26 0.45 -21.48
CA LEU A 83 -8.46 -0.27 -21.07
C LEU A 83 -8.76 -0.10 -19.59
N LEU A 84 -7.73 0.03 -18.75
CA LEU A 84 -7.88 0.19 -17.31
C LEU A 84 -8.27 1.62 -16.96
N LYS A 85 -9.44 1.74 -16.32
CA LYS A 85 -9.93 2.99 -15.75
C LYS A 85 -9.24 3.28 -14.41
N ASP A 86 -9.19 2.29 -13.55
CA ASP A 86 -8.62 2.35 -12.21
C ASP A 86 -7.14 1.94 -12.28
N LYS A 87 -6.23 2.88 -12.05
CA LYS A 87 -4.79 2.71 -12.32
C LYS A 87 -3.94 2.55 -11.07
N TYR A 88 -4.34 3.13 -9.95
CA TYR A 88 -3.62 3.09 -8.67
C TYR A 88 -2.11 3.28 -8.86
N ASP A 89 -1.70 4.45 -9.38
CA ASP A 89 -0.29 4.74 -9.74
C ASP A 89 0.56 5.01 -8.48
N ASN A 90 0.88 3.93 -7.75
CA ASN A 90 1.62 4.00 -6.48
C ASN A 90 3.04 4.52 -6.67
N GLN A 91 3.73 4.13 -7.76
CA GLN A 91 5.10 4.58 -8.03
C GLN A 91 5.21 6.08 -8.26
N LYS A 92 4.14 6.73 -8.73
CA LYS A 92 4.09 8.18 -8.86
C LYS A 92 3.82 8.85 -7.52
N LYS A 93 2.87 8.32 -6.76
CA LYS A 93 2.39 8.88 -5.49
C LYS A 93 3.41 8.76 -4.36
N ILE A 94 4.09 7.61 -4.25
CA ILE A 94 5.04 7.32 -3.15
C ILE A 94 6.19 8.34 -3.07
N LYS A 95 6.58 8.95 -4.19
CA LYS A 95 7.62 9.97 -4.26
C LYS A 95 7.26 11.28 -3.53
N ASN A 96 5.96 11.51 -3.31
CA ASN A 96 5.45 12.70 -2.62
C ASN A 96 5.21 12.45 -1.12
N ILE A 97 5.43 11.22 -0.66
CA ILE A 97 5.20 10.81 0.73
C ILE A 97 6.50 10.95 1.52
N ASN A 98 6.45 11.71 2.61
CA ASN A 98 7.61 12.00 3.45
C ASN A 98 7.44 11.49 4.90
N ILE A 99 6.31 10.84 5.21
CA ILE A 99 6.14 10.10 6.48
C ILE A 99 6.89 8.78 6.42
N PRO A 100 7.24 8.16 7.57
CA PRO A 100 7.88 6.85 7.61
C PRO A 100 7.10 5.79 6.85
N VAL A 101 7.79 4.98 6.03
CA VAL A 101 7.18 3.92 5.21
C VAL A 101 7.84 2.58 5.54
N LEU A 102 7.03 1.55 5.79
CA LEU A 102 7.46 0.14 5.81
C LEU A 102 6.90 -0.57 4.58
N VAL A 103 7.77 -1.20 3.79
CA VAL A 103 7.36 -2.06 2.67
C VAL A 103 7.67 -3.51 3.00
N MET A 104 6.65 -4.37 2.92
CA MET A 104 6.75 -5.81 3.18
C MET A 104 6.37 -6.57 1.92
N HIS A 105 7.13 -7.63 1.56
CA HIS A 105 6.86 -8.42 0.35
C HIS A 105 7.57 -9.76 0.36
N GLY A 106 6.88 -10.82 -0.10
CA GLY A 106 7.46 -12.12 -0.33
C GLY A 106 8.15 -12.23 -1.71
N GLU A 107 9.36 -12.81 -1.75
CA GLU A 107 10.14 -12.90 -3.00
C GLU A 107 9.54 -13.89 -4.02
N VAL A 108 8.66 -14.81 -3.56
CA VAL A 108 8.00 -15.79 -4.43
C VAL A 108 6.55 -15.44 -4.78
N ASP A 109 6.13 -14.19 -4.50
CA ASP A 109 4.81 -13.68 -4.86
C ASP A 109 4.58 -13.74 -6.39
N GLN A 110 3.56 -14.53 -6.79
CA GLN A 110 3.19 -14.74 -8.19
C GLN A 110 1.98 -13.87 -8.61
N ILE A 111 1.33 -13.20 -7.68
CA ILE A 111 0.19 -12.31 -7.93
C ILE A 111 0.68 -10.88 -8.15
N VAL A 112 1.47 -10.37 -7.22
CA VAL A 112 2.17 -9.09 -7.37
C VAL A 112 3.67 -9.39 -7.38
N PRO A 113 4.35 -9.41 -8.52
CA PRO A 113 5.76 -9.77 -8.59
C PRO A 113 6.62 -8.93 -7.65
N PHE A 114 7.50 -9.58 -6.91
CA PHE A 114 8.38 -8.99 -5.89
C PHE A 114 9.11 -7.71 -6.36
N TRP A 115 9.51 -7.65 -7.63
CA TRP A 115 10.20 -6.47 -8.17
C TRP A 115 9.37 -5.18 -8.02
N MET A 116 8.03 -5.29 -7.97
CA MET A 116 7.16 -4.11 -7.79
C MET A 116 7.29 -3.54 -6.37
N GLY A 117 7.20 -4.38 -5.34
CA GLY A 117 7.41 -3.96 -3.96
C GLY A 117 8.82 -3.42 -3.73
N LYS A 118 9.83 -4.11 -4.28
CA LYS A 118 11.22 -3.64 -4.24
C LYS A 118 11.35 -2.26 -4.89
N LYS A 119 10.70 -2.04 -6.04
CA LYS A 119 10.68 -0.75 -6.72
C LYS A 119 10.01 0.35 -5.89
N ILE A 120 8.87 0.06 -5.26
CA ILE A 120 8.19 1.01 -4.35
C ILE A 120 9.13 1.39 -3.20
N TYR A 121 9.79 0.41 -2.57
CA TYR A 121 10.78 0.68 -1.54
C TYR A 121 11.94 1.56 -2.03
N GLU A 122 12.52 1.24 -3.21
CA GLU A 122 13.64 1.99 -3.75
C GLU A 122 13.35 3.48 -3.95
N ILE A 123 12.16 3.80 -4.47
CA ILE A 123 11.75 5.17 -4.83
C ILE A 123 11.04 5.94 -3.71
N ALA A 124 10.67 5.26 -2.61
CA ALA A 124 10.13 5.91 -1.43
C ALA A 124 11.17 6.84 -0.79
N ASN A 125 10.71 7.95 -0.19
CA ASN A 125 11.56 8.86 0.55
C ASN A 125 11.97 8.26 1.92
N GLN A 126 13.00 8.84 2.54
CA GLN A 126 13.38 8.53 3.91
C GLN A 126 12.42 9.23 4.90
N PRO A 127 12.18 8.63 6.10
CA PRO A 127 12.68 7.34 6.55
C PRO A 127 11.87 6.18 5.96
N LYS A 128 12.56 5.13 5.51
CA LYS A 128 11.94 3.94 4.92
C LYS A 128 12.56 2.65 5.45
N TYR A 129 11.73 1.63 5.58
CA TYR A 129 12.05 0.32 6.11
C TYR A 129 11.54 -0.76 5.16
N SER A 130 12.16 -1.93 5.20
CA SER A 130 11.69 -3.08 4.42
C SER A 130 11.70 -4.36 5.25
N HIS A 131 10.75 -5.24 4.96
CA HIS A 131 10.73 -6.61 5.42
C HIS A 131 10.44 -7.51 4.19
N PHE A 132 11.51 -8.03 3.58
CA PHE A 132 11.43 -8.90 2.43
C PHE A 132 11.77 -10.32 2.85
N THR A 133 10.91 -11.28 2.47
CA THR A 133 11.03 -12.68 2.87
C THR A 133 11.24 -13.57 1.65
N LYS A 134 12.13 -14.56 1.77
CA LYS A 134 12.53 -15.40 0.63
C LYS A 134 11.49 -16.43 0.21
N PHE A 135 10.59 -16.81 1.11
CA PHE A 135 9.73 -17.97 0.92
C PHE A 135 8.24 -17.63 0.92
N ASP A 136 7.86 -16.42 1.34
CA ASP A 136 6.47 -16.02 1.34
C ASP A 136 6.00 -15.69 -0.07
N ASP A 137 4.76 -16.06 -0.32
CA ASP A 137 4.01 -15.69 -1.51
C ASP A 137 3.21 -14.39 -1.28
N HIS A 138 2.10 -14.21 -2.01
CA HIS A 138 1.22 -13.04 -1.88
C HIS A 138 0.55 -12.92 -0.51
N MET A 139 0.31 -14.07 0.16
CA MET A 139 -0.23 -14.13 1.51
C MET A 139 0.93 -14.33 2.49
N MET A 140 1.56 -13.24 2.89
CA MET A 140 2.71 -13.31 3.80
C MET A 140 2.37 -14.02 5.11
N GLU A 141 3.28 -14.84 5.62
CA GLU A 141 3.12 -15.51 6.91
C GLU A 141 3.33 -14.50 8.05
N TYR A 142 2.33 -14.36 8.93
CA TYR A 142 2.40 -13.50 10.11
C TYR A 142 3.18 -14.17 11.24
N ASP A 143 4.43 -14.51 10.96
CA ASP A 143 5.39 -15.12 11.88
C ASP A 143 5.99 -14.09 12.86
N GLU A 144 6.91 -14.57 13.73
CA GLU A 144 7.59 -13.71 14.71
C GLU A 144 8.48 -12.64 14.04
N ASN A 145 9.02 -12.91 12.84
CA ASN A 145 9.90 -11.97 12.12
C ASN A 145 9.10 -10.81 11.54
N LEU A 146 7.96 -11.10 10.93
CA LEU A 146 7.04 -10.07 10.42
C LEU A 146 6.49 -9.23 11.58
N LEU A 147 6.06 -9.87 12.67
CA LEU A 147 5.59 -9.16 13.86
C LEU A 147 6.70 -8.30 14.49
N PHE A 148 7.94 -8.77 14.48
CA PHE A 148 9.09 -7.99 14.95
C PHE A 148 9.33 -6.76 14.04
N ALA A 149 9.25 -6.92 12.71
CA ALA A 149 9.40 -5.82 11.76
C ALA A 149 8.33 -4.74 11.98
N LEU A 150 7.05 -5.14 12.13
CA LEU A 150 5.94 -4.22 12.42
C LEU A 150 6.13 -3.51 13.76
N LYS A 151 6.46 -4.24 14.83
CA LYS A 151 6.71 -3.64 16.17
C LYS A 151 7.90 -2.68 16.15
N SER A 152 8.96 -3.02 15.42
CA SER A 152 10.14 -2.17 15.28
C SER A 152 9.82 -0.88 14.51
N PHE A 153 9.04 -1.00 13.44
CA PHE A 153 8.54 0.15 12.69
C PHE A 153 7.69 1.08 13.58
N ILE A 154 6.70 0.53 14.29
CA ILE A 154 5.84 1.32 15.20
C ILE A 154 6.67 2.05 16.25
N LYS A 155 7.68 1.39 16.85
CA LYS A 155 8.58 2.02 17.81
C LYS A 155 9.43 3.15 17.22
N SER A 156 9.71 3.11 15.92
CA SER A 156 10.49 4.17 15.25
C SER A 156 9.68 5.44 14.94
N LEU A 157 8.36 5.41 15.15
CA LEU A 157 7.48 6.54 14.90
C LEU A 157 7.37 7.52 16.09
N ASN A 158 7.92 7.14 17.26
CA ASN A 158 7.89 7.90 18.51
C ASN A 158 9.17 8.70 18.71
#